data_2fc8ad240859119f8cad61428acdb523
#
_entry.id   2fc8ad240859119f8cad61428acdb523
#
_cell.length_a   1.000
_cell.length_b   1.000
_cell.length_c   1.000
_cell.angle_alpha   90.00
_cell.angle_beta   90.00
_cell.angle_gamma   90.00
#
_symmetry.space_group_name_H-M   'P 1'
#
loop_
_entity.id
_entity.type
_entity.pdbx_description
1 polymer ?
#
loop_
_entity_poly.entity_id
_entity_poly.type
_entity_poly.pdbx_seq_one_letter_code
_entity_poly.pdbx_strand_id
1 'polypeptide(L)'
;MNIKHLLATCLAATAFFTACKDSPNTTDPDPIDQKGSLYSVWATTEKGSYILTTSSLMKDTLLSPKDNKGIDITSHMPAAFYAIYAYNHHGKFYLSNDGKRFSQFEVINGSQWKETNALSFANPFFMGKVLDNISTAEELVLTKTAGTTNKEKNVLEQPIYYMNTRDMSINKTLNVEIPMIKYTPKQANGENDDPYIVPTSMTVRGDKLFVGHKYRSHITKLDIIDTAYVYVCDYPSLANGKIIKDPRGGFTAGHWEINKTTFLDDNNDLYVMTRRTNSSNYGLLRIKNGETSFDPNYFFDLKDYNVFKNSSSLIQKLGAGKAYISPYVLDPANKKVVADLRILIGGGESRTTMNFMENGKLYDVFKTDESKWYVFEYNPETNTVKRGAQIDPGVNTVYHVNKLR
;
A
#
# COMPACT_ATOMS: atom_id res chain seq x y z
N MET A 1 -66.02 -1.12 -49.83
CA MET A 1 -66.82 -2.36 -49.75
C MET A 1 -66.29 -3.15 -48.57
N ASN A 2 -66.97 -3.07 -47.47
CA ASN A 2 -67.38 -4.12 -46.55
C ASN A 2 -66.33 -5.14 -46.14
N ILE A 3 -66.14 -5.58 -44.94
CA ILE A 3 -67.09 -5.82 -43.82
C ILE A 3 -66.33 -6.46 -42.66
N LYS A 4 -66.70 -6.05 -41.45
CA LYS A 4 -67.08 -6.81 -40.25
C LYS A 4 -66.06 -7.70 -39.50
N HIS A 5 -65.85 -7.29 -38.28
CA HIS A 5 -66.02 -8.05 -37.03
C HIS A 5 -65.77 -9.54 -37.01
N LEU A 6 -64.80 -9.95 -36.19
CA LEU A 6 -65.08 -11.01 -35.23
C LEU A 6 -64.24 -10.83 -33.95
N LEU A 7 -64.99 -10.61 -32.86
CA LEU A 7 -64.52 -10.84 -31.52
C LEU A 7 -64.30 -12.36 -31.35
N ALA A 8 -63.12 -12.73 -30.83
CA ALA A 8 -62.93 -14.04 -30.23
C ALA A 8 -62.26 -13.85 -28.86
N THR A 9 -63.08 -13.98 -27.89
CA THR A 9 -62.77 -14.22 -26.48
C THR A 9 -61.89 -15.45 -26.34
N CYS A 10 -60.65 -15.27 -25.85
CA CYS A 10 -59.87 -16.37 -25.36
C CYS A 10 -59.78 -16.30 -23.83
N LEU A 11 -60.41 -17.32 -23.24
CA LEU A 11 -60.36 -17.65 -21.82
C LEU A 11 -58.91 -17.70 -21.32
N ALA A 12 -58.67 -17.03 -20.21
CA ALA A 12 -57.50 -17.22 -19.39
C ALA A 12 -57.53 -18.62 -18.75
N ALA A 13 -56.64 -19.49 -19.20
CA ALA A 13 -56.28 -20.68 -18.47
C ALA A 13 -55.10 -20.37 -17.55
N THR A 14 -55.40 -20.07 -16.30
CA THR A 14 -54.40 -20.03 -15.21
C THR A 14 -53.97 -21.46 -14.92
N ALA A 15 -52.87 -21.89 -15.53
CA ALA A 15 -52.17 -23.09 -15.10
C ALA A 15 -51.37 -22.74 -13.84
N PHE A 16 -51.86 -23.18 -12.70
CA PHE A 16 -51.09 -23.30 -11.48
C PHE A 16 -50.01 -24.36 -11.67
N PHE A 17 -48.81 -23.96 -11.99
CA PHE A 17 -47.64 -24.80 -11.77
C PHE A 17 -47.33 -24.76 -10.30
N THR A 18 -47.78 -25.74 -9.54
CA THR A 18 -47.16 -26.13 -8.29
C THR A 18 -45.80 -26.71 -8.61
N ALA A 19 -44.79 -25.83 -8.70
CA ALA A 19 -43.40 -26.26 -8.66
C ALA A 19 -43.13 -26.80 -7.26
N CYS A 20 -42.91 -28.10 -7.16
CA CYS A 20 -42.31 -28.72 -5.99
C CYS A 20 -41.03 -28.01 -5.66
N LYS A 21 -41.00 -27.38 -4.50
CA LYS A 21 -39.81 -26.87 -3.86
C LYS A 21 -39.07 -28.04 -3.24
N ASP A 22 -38.33 -28.78 -4.04
CA ASP A 22 -37.17 -29.50 -3.54
C ASP A 22 -35.99 -28.54 -3.61
N SER A 23 -35.93 -27.66 -2.64
CA SER A 23 -34.67 -26.96 -2.31
C SER A 23 -33.77 -27.98 -1.66
N PRO A 24 -32.62 -28.31 -2.25
CA PRO A 24 -31.57 -28.83 -1.45
C PRO A 24 -31.29 -27.71 -0.42
N ASN A 25 -31.21 -28.06 0.85
CA ASN A 25 -30.74 -27.24 1.94
C ASN A 25 -29.26 -26.84 1.70
N THR A 26 -29.01 -26.04 0.69
CA THR A 26 -27.93 -25.09 0.74
C THR A 26 -28.50 -23.91 1.52
N THR A 27 -28.40 -23.99 2.83
CA THR A 27 -28.30 -22.78 3.63
C THR A 27 -27.07 -22.05 3.09
N ASP A 28 -27.28 -21.20 2.06
CA ASP A 28 -26.46 -20.02 1.95
C ASP A 28 -26.51 -19.41 3.35
N PRO A 29 -25.39 -19.36 4.07
CA PRO A 29 -25.41 -18.70 5.36
C PRO A 29 -25.96 -17.31 5.04
N ASP A 30 -27.06 -16.93 5.71
CA ASP A 30 -27.51 -15.54 5.76
C ASP A 30 -26.28 -14.66 5.76
N PRO A 31 -26.27 -13.51 5.06
CA PRO A 31 -25.18 -12.57 5.18
C PRO A 31 -25.05 -12.26 6.66
N ILE A 32 -24.19 -13.07 7.29
CA ILE A 32 -24.08 -13.17 8.74
C ILE A 32 -23.70 -11.78 9.15
N ASP A 33 -24.43 -11.30 10.12
CA ASP A 33 -24.28 -10.03 10.79
C ASP A 33 -22.79 -9.71 10.99
N GLN A 34 -22.20 -9.09 9.95
CA GLN A 34 -20.83 -8.65 9.93
C GLN A 34 -20.60 -7.51 10.93
N LYS A 35 -21.52 -7.21 11.84
CA LYS A 35 -21.48 -6.10 12.80
C LYS A 35 -20.43 -6.26 13.90
N GLY A 36 -19.77 -7.42 14.01
CA GLY A 36 -18.83 -7.69 15.07
C GLY A 36 -17.42 -7.14 14.89
N SER A 37 -16.80 -7.29 13.73
CA SER A 37 -15.38 -6.97 13.52
C SER A 37 -15.20 -5.90 12.46
N LEU A 38 -14.75 -4.72 12.88
CA LEU A 38 -14.52 -3.56 12.01
C LEU A 38 -13.04 -3.39 11.66
N TYR A 39 -12.14 -3.97 12.44
CA TYR A 39 -10.71 -3.77 12.34
C TYR A 39 -9.95 -5.08 12.48
N SER A 40 -8.75 -5.10 11.94
CA SER A 40 -7.82 -6.21 12.08
C SER A 40 -6.41 -5.74 12.38
N VAL A 41 -5.68 -6.58 13.11
CA VAL A 41 -4.25 -6.46 13.34
C VAL A 41 -3.58 -7.73 12.81
N TRP A 42 -2.60 -7.56 11.92
CA TRP A 42 -1.82 -8.67 11.41
C TRP A 42 -0.57 -8.83 12.25
N ALA A 43 -0.48 -9.97 12.92
CA ALA A 43 0.56 -10.26 13.89
C ALA A 43 1.25 -11.59 13.59
N THR A 44 2.52 -11.71 13.97
CA THR A 44 3.27 -12.97 13.93
C THR A 44 3.75 -13.37 15.31
N THR A 45 3.79 -14.68 15.52
CA THR A 45 4.36 -15.33 16.69
C THR A 45 5.44 -16.30 16.24
N GLU A 46 6.08 -17.03 17.16
CA GLU A 46 6.95 -18.15 16.81
C GLU A 46 6.24 -19.29 16.08
N LYS A 47 4.90 -19.38 16.26
CA LYS A 47 4.08 -20.47 15.69
C LYS A 47 3.50 -20.15 14.32
N GLY A 48 3.43 -18.88 13.92
CA GLY A 48 2.86 -18.51 12.63
C GLY A 48 2.33 -17.07 12.55
N SER A 49 1.57 -16.82 11.52
CA SER A 49 0.96 -15.54 11.17
C SER A 49 -0.55 -15.56 11.45
N TYR A 50 -1.07 -14.48 12.04
CA TYR A 50 -2.44 -14.39 12.50
C TYR A 50 -3.07 -13.04 12.14
N ILE A 51 -4.36 -13.06 11.81
CA ILE A 51 -5.22 -11.87 11.77
C ILE A 51 -6.03 -11.83 13.06
N LEU A 52 -5.80 -10.81 13.87
CA LEU A 52 -6.56 -10.54 15.09
C LEU A 52 -7.65 -9.53 14.77
N THR A 53 -8.90 -9.84 15.06
CA THR A 53 -10.04 -8.99 14.70
C THR A 53 -10.68 -8.37 15.93
N THR A 54 -11.26 -7.18 15.78
CA THR A 54 -11.96 -6.47 16.85
C THR A 54 -13.02 -5.52 16.30
N SER A 55 -14.06 -5.27 17.09
CA SER A 55 -15.06 -4.23 16.81
C SER A 55 -14.57 -2.82 17.15
N SER A 56 -13.48 -2.68 17.90
CA SER A 56 -12.90 -1.39 18.27
C SER A 56 -11.43 -1.55 18.64
N LEU A 57 -10.58 -0.74 18.00
CA LEU A 57 -9.16 -0.67 18.32
C LEU A 57 -8.89 0.08 19.65
N MET A 58 -9.83 0.92 20.08
CA MET A 58 -9.65 1.84 21.22
C MET A 58 -10.31 1.34 22.52
N LYS A 59 -10.77 0.09 22.57
CA LYS A 59 -11.19 -0.57 23.80
C LYS A 59 -9.98 -1.15 24.53
N ASP A 60 -10.00 -1.09 25.86
CA ASP A 60 -9.01 -1.77 26.70
C ASP A 60 -9.30 -3.28 26.69
N THR A 61 -8.78 -3.96 25.68
CA THR A 61 -8.95 -5.40 25.44
C THR A 61 -7.62 -6.01 25.02
N LEU A 62 -7.46 -7.30 25.28
CA LEU A 62 -6.32 -8.08 24.79
C LEU A 62 -6.68 -8.76 23.47
N LEU A 63 -5.97 -8.38 22.40
CA LEU A 63 -6.03 -9.06 21.11
C LEU A 63 -5.01 -10.19 21.13
N SER A 64 -5.47 -11.44 21.06
CA SER A 64 -4.63 -12.62 21.19
C SER A 64 -4.88 -13.62 20.08
N PRO A 65 -3.84 -14.29 19.54
CA PRO A 65 -4.00 -15.44 18.64
C PRO A 65 -4.34 -16.74 19.38
N LYS A 66 -4.32 -16.73 20.72
CA LYS A 66 -4.61 -17.90 21.56
C LYS A 66 -6.10 -18.18 21.64
N ASP A 67 -6.45 -19.42 22.01
CA ASP A 67 -7.83 -19.84 22.25
C ASP A 67 -8.76 -19.62 21.03
N ASN A 68 -8.22 -19.82 19.83
CA ASN A 68 -8.93 -19.61 18.55
C ASN A 68 -9.51 -18.20 18.36
N LYS A 69 -8.93 -17.21 19.03
CA LYS A 69 -9.35 -15.80 18.87
C LYS A 69 -8.64 -15.11 17.68
N GLY A 70 -7.55 -15.69 17.18
CA GLY A 70 -6.84 -15.25 15.98
C GLY A 70 -7.16 -16.16 14.80
N ILE A 71 -7.28 -15.57 13.62
CA ILE A 71 -7.41 -16.32 12.37
C ILE A 71 -6.00 -16.72 11.94
N ASP A 72 -5.71 -18.00 11.88
CA ASP A 72 -4.42 -18.53 11.41
C ASP A 72 -4.33 -18.40 9.88
N ILE A 73 -3.32 -17.65 9.43
CA ILE A 73 -3.01 -17.44 8.01
C ILE A 73 -1.62 -17.98 7.63
N THR A 74 -1.02 -18.79 8.49
CA THR A 74 0.35 -19.28 8.34
C THR A 74 0.55 -20.04 7.02
N SER A 75 -0.44 -20.81 6.58
CA SER A 75 -0.38 -21.53 5.30
C SER A 75 -0.30 -20.62 4.08
N HIS A 76 -0.87 -19.40 4.19
CA HIS A 76 -0.85 -18.40 3.12
C HIS A 76 0.33 -17.44 3.25
N MET A 77 0.82 -17.25 4.48
CA MET A 77 1.89 -16.31 4.81
C MET A 77 2.93 -16.99 5.73
N PRO A 78 3.67 -17.97 5.22
CA PRO A 78 4.61 -18.75 6.03
C PRO A 78 5.82 -17.95 6.50
N ALA A 79 6.11 -16.81 5.87
CA ALA A 79 7.23 -15.95 6.24
C ALA A 79 6.80 -14.49 6.34
N ALA A 80 7.30 -13.83 7.34
CA ALA A 80 7.12 -12.40 7.56
C ALA A 80 7.45 -11.51 6.35
N PHE A 81 8.39 -11.97 5.52
CA PHE A 81 8.80 -11.29 4.29
C PHE A 81 7.62 -10.98 3.35
N TYR A 82 6.64 -11.87 3.26
CA TYR A 82 5.52 -11.66 2.34
C TYR A 82 4.52 -10.59 2.81
N ALA A 83 4.52 -10.26 4.10
CA ALA A 83 3.66 -9.20 4.63
C ALA A 83 3.96 -7.83 4.01
N ILE A 84 5.19 -7.58 3.56
CA ILE A 84 5.58 -6.34 2.88
C ILE A 84 4.99 -6.21 1.47
N TYR A 85 4.48 -7.30 0.89
CA TYR A 85 3.80 -7.34 -0.40
C TYR A 85 2.29 -7.56 -0.28
N ALA A 86 1.77 -7.54 0.94
CA ALA A 86 0.34 -7.62 1.20
C ALA A 86 -0.26 -6.21 1.32
N TYR A 87 -1.45 -6.03 0.80
CA TYR A 87 -2.14 -4.75 0.79
C TYR A 87 -3.60 -4.92 1.19
N ASN A 88 -4.11 -4.03 2.04
CA ASN A 88 -5.52 -3.96 2.33
C ASN A 88 -6.15 -2.80 1.54
N HIS A 89 -7.21 -3.11 0.81
CA HIS A 89 -7.98 -2.13 0.05
C HIS A 89 -9.46 -2.37 0.29
N HIS A 90 -10.11 -1.42 0.95
CA HIS A 90 -11.54 -1.52 1.31
C HIS A 90 -11.93 -2.85 1.96
N GLY A 91 -11.12 -3.30 2.94
CA GLY A 91 -11.35 -4.52 3.71
C GLY A 91 -10.97 -5.83 3.02
N LYS A 92 -10.56 -5.77 1.77
CA LYS A 92 -10.02 -6.91 1.04
C LYS A 92 -8.50 -6.92 1.10
N PHE A 93 -7.92 -8.09 1.29
CA PHE A 93 -6.48 -8.27 1.34
C PHE A 93 -5.99 -8.86 0.01
N TYR A 94 -4.99 -8.23 -0.56
CA TYR A 94 -4.33 -8.65 -1.79
C TYR A 94 -2.92 -9.09 -1.47
N LEU A 95 -2.56 -10.30 -1.85
CA LEU A 95 -1.22 -10.84 -1.55
C LEU A 95 -0.76 -11.88 -2.56
N SER A 96 0.56 -12.03 -2.66
CA SER A 96 1.21 -13.07 -3.43
C SER A 96 2.27 -13.72 -2.55
N ASN A 97 2.12 -15.00 -2.24
CA ASN A 97 3.03 -15.72 -1.36
C ASN A 97 4.14 -16.51 -2.09
N ASP A 98 3.94 -16.84 -3.36
CA ASP A 98 4.91 -17.60 -4.18
C ASP A 98 5.24 -16.92 -5.51
N GLY A 99 4.65 -15.75 -5.76
CA GLY A 99 4.76 -14.99 -7.00
C GLY A 99 3.98 -15.57 -8.19
N LYS A 100 3.46 -16.80 -8.11
CA LYS A 100 2.69 -17.41 -9.21
C LYS A 100 1.19 -17.17 -9.09
N ARG A 101 0.71 -17.04 -7.86
CA ARG A 101 -0.69 -16.80 -7.54
C ARG A 101 -0.82 -15.49 -6.77
N PHE A 102 -1.56 -14.57 -7.33
CA PHE A 102 -1.96 -13.32 -6.68
C PHE A 102 -3.41 -13.44 -6.27
N SER A 103 -3.66 -13.40 -4.98
CA SER A 103 -4.95 -13.75 -4.39
C SER A 103 -5.56 -12.58 -3.63
N GLN A 104 -6.90 -12.54 -3.67
CA GLN A 104 -7.74 -11.69 -2.87
C GLN A 104 -8.35 -12.49 -1.73
N PHE A 105 -8.26 -11.98 -0.52
CA PHE A 105 -8.84 -12.58 0.67
C PHE A 105 -9.75 -11.61 1.39
N GLU A 106 -10.72 -12.16 2.09
CA GLU A 106 -11.60 -11.43 2.98
C GLU A 106 -11.67 -12.10 4.36
N VAL A 107 -11.90 -11.28 5.38
CA VAL A 107 -12.25 -11.75 6.72
C VAL A 107 -13.76 -11.86 6.81
N ILE A 108 -14.26 -13.09 6.80
CA ILE A 108 -15.68 -13.39 6.90
C ILE A 108 -16.04 -13.57 8.36
N ASN A 109 -17.07 -12.84 8.83
CA ASN A 109 -17.61 -12.94 10.20
C ASN A 109 -16.59 -12.68 11.31
N GLY A 110 -15.50 -11.98 11.00
CA GLY A 110 -14.43 -11.71 11.96
C GLY A 110 -13.64 -12.94 12.42
N SER A 111 -13.86 -14.11 11.83
CA SER A 111 -13.27 -15.37 12.29
C SER A 111 -12.74 -16.29 11.19
N GLN A 112 -13.03 -16.01 9.93
CA GLN A 112 -12.62 -16.85 8.82
C GLN A 112 -11.81 -16.06 7.79
N TRP A 113 -10.68 -16.63 7.36
CA TRP A 113 -9.88 -16.15 6.25
C TRP A 113 -10.25 -16.91 4.99
N LYS A 114 -10.84 -16.23 4.02
CA LYS A 114 -11.35 -16.85 2.80
C LYS A 114 -10.71 -16.22 1.58
N GLU A 115 -10.11 -17.04 0.72
CA GLU A 115 -9.75 -16.63 -0.63
C GLU A 115 -11.03 -16.45 -1.44
N THR A 116 -11.26 -15.24 -1.95
CA THR A 116 -12.45 -14.92 -2.75
C THR A 116 -12.16 -14.96 -4.23
N ASN A 117 -10.97 -14.55 -4.63
CA ASN A 117 -10.52 -14.56 -6.02
C ASN A 117 -9.01 -14.77 -6.12
N ALA A 118 -8.54 -15.19 -7.29
CA ALA A 118 -7.11 -15.25 -7.58
C ALA A 118 -6.80 -15.15 -9.07
N LEU A 119 -5.63 -14.58 -9.37
CA LEU A 119 -5.00 -14.60 -10.69
C LEU A 119 -3.76 -15.49 -10.64
N SER A 120 -3.53 -16.25 -11.70
CA SER A 120 -2.30 -17.03 -11.87
C SER A 120 -1.45 -16.40 -12.97
N PHE A 121 -0.15 -16.32 -12.73
CA PHE A 121 0.82 -15.74 -13.64
C PHE A 121 1.89 -16.78 -14.04
N ALA A 122 2.26 -16.79 -15.31
CA ALA A 122 3.36 -17.63 -15.80
C ALA A 122 4.71 -17.18 -15.20
N ASN A 123 4.90 -15.86 -15.04
CA ASN A 123 6.06 -15.26 -14.40
C ASN A 123 5.70 -14.76 -13.01
N PRO A 124 6.64 -14.70 -12.06
CA PRO A 124 6.38 -14.20 -10.72
C PRO A 124 5.74 -12.81 -10.74
N PHE A 125 4.64 -12.68 -10.00
CA PHE A 125 3.91 -11.44 -9.79
C PHE A 125 3.87 -11.12 -8.31
N PHE A 126 4.74 -10.21 -7.88
CA PHE A 126 4.64 -9.60 -6.57
C PHE A 126 4.12 -8.18 -6.75
N MET A 127 3.15 -7.81 -5.93
CA MET A 127 2.60 -6.46 -5.95
C MET A 127 3.69 -5.44 -5.58
N GLY A 128 3.82 -4.42 -6.41
CA GLY A 128 4.76 -3.31 -6.21
C GLY A 128 4.06 -2.08 -5.64
N LYS A 129 3.99 -1.00 -6.42
CA LYS A 129 3.34 0.23 -5.96
C LYS A 129 1.83 0.17 -6.18
N VAL A 130 1.07 0.72 -5.23
CA VAL A 130 -0.35 0.98 -5.36
C VAL A 130 -0.54 2.49 -5.57
N LEU A 131 -1.35 2.84 -6.55
CA LEU A 131 -1.68 4.21 -6.88
C LEU A 131 -2.99 4.57 -6.16
N ASP A 132 -2.92 4.72 -4.83
CA ASP A 132 -4.10 4.92 -3.97
C ASP A 132 -4.95 6.11 -4.39
N ASN A 133 -4.33 7.18 -4.85
CA ASN A 133 -5.03 8.41 -5.16
C ASN A 133 -5.88 8.34 -6.43
N ILE A 134 -5.79 7.24 -7.19
CA ILE A 134 -6.65 6.94 -8.34
C ILE A 134 -7.33 5.58 -8.24
N SER A 135 -7.04 4.79 -7.19
CA SER A 135 -7.79 3.57 -6.89
C SER A 135 -9.15 3.90 -6.28
N THR A 136 -10.15 3.08 -6.56
CA THR A 136 -11.52 3.21 -6.04
C THR A 136 -11.95 1.91 -5.34
N ALA A 137 -13.13 1.88 -4.74
CA ALA A 137 -13.64 0.65 -4.14
C ALA A 137 -13.79 -0.49 -5.17
N GLU A 138 -14.09 -0.15 -6.44
CA GLU A 138 -14.32 -1.11 -7.53
C GLU A 138 -13.07 -1.43 -8.33
N GLU A 139 -12.03 -0.57 -8.26
CA GLU A 139 -10.83 -0.71 -9.08
C GLU A 139 -9.56 -0.41 -8.27
N LEU A 140 -8.67 -1.39 -8.18
CA LEU A 140 -7.34 -1.24 -7.60
C LEU A 140 -6.33 -1.00 -8.71
N VAL A 141 -5.63 0.14 -8.64
CA VAL A 141 -4.58 0.48 -9.61
C VAL A 141 -3.21 0.21 -8.99
N LEU A 142 -2.46 -0.68 -9.60
CA LEU A 142 -1.21 -1.19 -9.01
C LEU A 142 -0.15 -1.53 -10.06
N THR A 143 1.08 -1.70 -9.61
CA THR A 143 2.18 -2.23 -10.41
C THR A 143 2.65 -3.59 -9.86
N LYS A 144 3.45 -4.31 -10.62
CA LYS A 144 4.30 -5.38 -10.06
C LYS A 144 5.64 -4.79 -9.57
N THR A 145 6.34 -5.54 -8.71
CA THR A 145 7.61 -5.08 -8.11
C THR A 145 8.70 -4.78 -9.14
N ALA A 146 8.81 -5.60 -10.17
CA ALA A 146 9.86 -5.46 -11.19
C ALA A 146 9.25 -5.22 -12.57
N GLY A 147 9.69 -4.18 -13.24
CA GLY A 147 9.47 -3.97 -14.66
C GLY A 147 10.38 -4.88 -15.51
N THR A 148 10.30 -4.72 -16.80
CA THR A 148 11.14 -5.44 -17.77
C THR A 148 12.08 -4.45 -18.46
N THR A 149 13.39 -4.71 -18.42
CA THR A 149 14.35 -3.89 -19.17
C THR A 149 14.27 -4.22 -20.65
N ASN A 150 13.88 -3.24 -21.45
CA ASN A 150 13.94 -3.29 -22.89
C ASN A 150 15.27 -2.69 -23.35
N LYS A 151 16.21 -3.56 -23.75
CA LYS A 151 17.55 -3.13 -24.14
C LYS A 151 17.57 -2.39 -25.48
N GLU A 152 16.68 -2.72 -26.39
CA GLU A 152 16.59 -2.08 -27.71
C GLU A 152 16.16 -0.63 -27.60
N LYS A 153 15.15 -0.37 -26.77
CA LYS A 153 14.67 0.99 -26.49
C LYS A 153 15.51 1.71 -25.42
N ASN A 154 16.34 0.99 -24.69
CA ASN A 154 17.06 1.49 -23.52
C ASN A 154 16.15 2.09 -22.45
N VAL A 155 15.09 1.37 -22.09
CA VAL A 155 14.10 1.76 -21.09
C VAL A 155 13.79 0.62 -20.10
N LEU A 156 13.29 1.00 -18.93
CA LEU A 156 12.52 0.08 -18.08
C LEU A 156 11.04 0.20 -18.45
N GLU A 157 10.42 -0.88 -18.88
CA GLU A 157 8.97 -1.00 -19.08
C GLU A 157 8.31 -1.44 -17.76
N GLN A 158 7.56 -0.54 -17.14
CA GLN A 158 6.87 -0.78 -15.88
C GLN A 158 5.36 -0.79 -16.10
N PRO A 159 4.69 -1.94 -15.97
CA PRO A 159 3.25 -2.02 -16.18
C PRO A 159 2.49 -1.44 -14.99
N ILE A 160 1.39 -0.76 -15.29
CA ILE A 160 0.34 -0.34 -14.37
C ILE A 160 -0.93 -1.11 -14.74
N TYR A 161 -1.48 -1.85 -13.80
CA TYR A 161 -2.68 -2.65 -13.96
C TYR A 161 -3.88 -1.96 -13.31
N TYR A 162 -4.99 -1.93 -14.02
CA TYR A 162 -6.29 -1.55 -13.51
C TYR A 162 -7.09 -2.82 -13.25
N MET A 163 -7.20 -3.19 -12.01
CA MET A 163 -7.77 -4.46 -11.59
C MET A 163 -9.13 -4.24 -10.93
N ASN A 164 -10.14 -4.90 -11.46
CA ASN A 164 -11.46 -4.94 -10.84
C ASN A 164 -11.39 -5.65 -9.48
N THR A 165 -11.91 -5.01 -8.42
CA THR A 165 -11.85 -5.55 -7.05
C THR A 165 -12.88 -6.64 -6.78
N ARG A 166 -13.84 -6.90 -7.68
CA ARG A 166 -14.87 -7.92 -7.52
C ARG A 166 -14.36 -9.29 -7.94
N ASP A 167 -13.69 -9.37 -9.09
CA ASP A 167 -13.28 -10.62 -9.72
C ASP A 167 -11.79 -10.70 -10.07
N MET A 168 -11.02 -9.65 -9.74
CA MET A 168 -9.60 -9.50 -10.06
C MET A 168 -9.29 -9.46 -11.56
N SER A 169 -10.27 -9.30 -12.45
CA SER A 169 -10.00 -9.12 -13.87
C SER A 169 -9.16 -7.84 -14.11
N ILE A 170 -8.22 -7.91 -15.04
CA ILE A 170 -7.42 -6.76 -15.44
C ILE A 170 -8.13 -6.07 -16.61
N ASN A 171 -8.75 -4.92 -16.31
CA ASN A 171 -9.53 -4.16 -17.29
C ASN A 171 -8.64 -3.40 -18.28
N LYS A 172 -7.47 -2.97 -17.81
CA LYS A 172 -6.55 -2.15 -18.57
C LYS A 172 -5.12 -2.32 -18.07
N THR A 173 -4.16 -2.26 -18.99
CA THR A 173 -2.73 -2.18 -18.66
C THR A 173 -2.12 -0.99 -19.39
N LEU A 174 -1.37 -0.17 -18.67
CA LEU A 174 -0.49 0.86 -19.23
C LEU A 174 0.96 0.44 -19.01
N ASN A 175 1.85 0.71 -19.96
CA ASN A 175 3.29 0.45 -19.82
C ASN A 175 4.04 1.78 -19.78
N VAL A 176 4.60 2.11 -18.63
CA VAL A 176 5.44 3.29 -18.45
C VAL A 176 6.85 2.93 -18.92
N GLU A 177 7.39 3.67 -19.89
CA GLU A 177 8.75 3.50 -20.39
C GLU A 177 9.66 4.54 -19.71
N ILE A 178 10.46 4.10 -18.72
CA ILE A 178 11.39 4.97 -18.00
C ILE A 178 12.76 4.86 -18.66
N PRO A 179 13.29 5.95 -19.25
CA PRO A 179 14.60 5.91 -19.93
C PRO A 179 15.73 5.56 -18.97
N MET A 180 16.60 4.66 -19.39
CA MET A 180 17.86 4.36 -18.72
C MET A 180 18.85 5.50 -18.95
N ILE A 181 19.55 5.93 -17.91
CA ILE A 181 20.65 6.87 -18.07
C ILE A 181 21.90 6.14 -18.64
N LYS A 182 22.68 6.88 -19.41
CA LYS A 182 24.00 6.41 -19.84
C LYS A 182 24.97 6.60 -18.67
N TYR A 183 25.03 5.63 -17.78
CA TYR A 183 25.94 5.64 -16.66
C TYR A 183 26.57 4.25 -16.55
N THR A 184 27.86 4.19 -16.77
CA THR A 184 28.62 2.95 -16.72
C THR A 184 29.71 3.09 -15.68
N PRO A 185 29.41 2.83 -14.39
CA PRO A 185 30.45 2.83 -13.38
C PRO A 185 31.45 1.73 -13.69
N LYS A 186 32.72 2.05 -13.61
CA LYS A 186 33.77 1.04 -13.64
C LYS A 186 33.92 0.45 -12.25
N GLN A 187 33.86 -0.86 -12.17
CA GLN A 187 34.25 -1.63 -10.99
C GLN A 187 35.75 -1.50 -10.74
N ALA A 188 36.21 -1.81 -9.52
CA ALA A 188 37.63 -1.84 -9.19
C ALA A 188 38.42 -2.81 -10.06
N ASN A 189 37.77 -3.83 -10.62
CA ASN A 189 38.34 -4.81 -11.58
C ASN A 189 38.30 -4.35 -13.05
N GLY A 190 37.77 -3.13 -13.33
CA GLY A 190 37.63 -2.58 -14.68
C GLY A 190 36.39 -3.02 -15.46
N GLU A 191 35.58 -3.91 -14.92
CA GLU A 191 34.32 -4.32 -15.55
C GLU A 191 33.25 -3.23 -15.48
N ASN A 192 32.41 -3.16 -16.49
CA ASN A 192 31.26 -2.27 -16.52
C ASN A 192 30.12 -2.88 -15.68
N ASP A 193 29.54 -2.09 -14.79
CA ASP A 193 28.36 -2.46 -14.02
C ASP A 193 27.16 -1.69 -14.58
N ASP A 194 26.44 -2.31 -15.52
CA ASP A 194 25.25 -1.68 -16.07
C ASP A 194 24.18 -1.54 -14.99
N PRO A 195 23.75 -0.31 -14.67
CA PRO A 195 22.75 -0.11 -13.63
C PRO A 195 21.38 -0.57 -14.09
N TYR A 196 20.52 -0.92 -13.13
CA TYR A 196 19.10 -1.13 -13.37
C TYR A 196 18.25 -0.16 -12.56
N ILE A 197 17.07 0.15 -13.11
CA ILE A 197 16.10 1.04 -12.45
C ILE A 197 15.27 0.26 -11.44
N VAL A 198 15.08 0.87 -10.27
CA VAL A 198 14.10 0.43 -9.27
C VAL A 198 13.09 1.57 -9.07
N PRO A 199 11.84 1.40 -9.49
CA PRO A 199 10.76 2.33 -9.16
C PRO A 199 10.53 2.35 -7.64
N THR A 200 10.50 3.53 -7.05
CA THR A 200 10.34 3.71 -5.59
C THR A 200 8.97 4.26 -5.22
N SER A 201 8.31 4.97 -6.15
CA SER A 201 6.97 5.53 -5.95
C SER A 201 6.27 5.73 -7.28
N MET A 202 4.94 5.77 -7.25
CA MET A 202 4.10 6.22 -8.36
C MET A 202 2.95 7.05 -7.83
N THR A 203 2.74 8.24 -8.40
CA THR A 203 1.68 9.16 -8.00
C THR A 203 1.12 9.86 -9.23
N VAL A 204 -0.20 9.83 -9.38
CA VAL A 204 -0.90 10.63 -10.38
C VAL A 204 -1.34 11.95 -9.74
N ARG A 205 -1.07 13.06 -10.40
CA ARG A 205 -1.53 14.39 -9.99
C ARG A 205 -2.08 15.12 -11.19
N GLY A 206 -3.41 15.30 -11.22
CA GLY A 206 -4.10 15.84 -12.39
C GLY A 206 -3.87 14.96 -13.62
N ASP A 207 -3.35 15.55 -14.67
CA ASP A 207 -3.00 14.89 -15.94
C ASP A 207 -1.55 14.41 -16.03
N LYS A 208 -0.84 14.29 -14.91
CA LYS A 208 0.58 13.87 -14.85
C LYS A 208 0.77 12.65 -13.96
N LEU A 209 1.62 11.74 -14.43
CA LEU A 209 2.19 10.64 -13.65
C LEU A 209 3.62 10.98 -13.24
N PHE A 210 3.92 10.81 -11.95
CA PHE A 210 5.24 10.98 -11.36
C PHE A 210 5.74 9.61 -10.88
N VAL A 211 6.88 9.14 -11.39
CA VAL A 211 7.50 7.89 -11.01
C VAL A 211 8.86 8.16 -10.39
N GLY A 212 8.92 8.11 -9.07
CA GLY A 212 10.19 8.13 -8.36
C GLY A 212 10.97 6.85 -8.65
N HIS A 213 12.26 6.98 -8.93
CA HIS A 213 13.11 5.83 -9.20
C HIS A 213 14.55 6.07 -8.80
N LYS A 214 15.31 5.00 -8.68
CA LYS A 214 16.74 5.01 -8.40
C LYS A 214 17.48 4.01 -9.24
N TYR A 215 18.79 4.13 -9.29
CA TYR A 215 19.66 3.24 -10.05
C TYR A 215 20.47 2.37 -9.08
N ARG A 216 20.49 1.07 -9.35
CA ARG A 216 21.21 0.08 -8.57
C ARG A 216 22.20 -0.70 -9.43
N SER A 217 23.30 -1.09 -8.84
CA SER A 217 24.29 -1.97 -9.43
C SER A 217 23.72 -3.39 -9.62
N HIS A 218 23.94 -3.98 -10.77
CA HIS A 218 23.66 -5.40 -10.97
C HIS A 218 24.60 -6.31 -10.16
N ILE A 219 25.82 -5.86 -9.92
CA ILE A 219 26.87 -6.63 -9.25
C ILE A 219 26.72 -6.52 -7.74
N THR A 220 26.80 -5.28 -7.21
CA THR A 220 26.80 -5.08 -5.75
C THR A 220 25.42 -5.06 -5.12
N LYS A 221 24.36 -4.88 -5.93
CA LYS A 221 22.97 -4.67 -5.49
C LYS A 221 22.79 -3.42 -4.59
N LEU A 222 23.75 -2.50 -4.64
CA LEU A 222 23.68 -1.24 -3.92
C LEU A 222 23.14 -0.11 -4.80
N ASP A 223 22.62 0.94 -4.16
CA ASP A 223 22.24 2.16 -4.83
C ASP A 223 23.51 2.94 -5.20
N ILE A 224 23.66 3.34 -6.46
CA ILE A 224 24.94 3.82 -7.03
C ILE A 224 24.97 5.30 -7.36
N ILE A 225 23.83 5.98 -7.34
CA ILE A 225 23.75 7.40 -7.68
C ILE A 225 22.99 8.14 -6.58
N ASP A 226 23.70 9.01 -5.88
CA ASP A 226 23.16 9.78 -4.75
C ASP A 226 22.40 11.03 -5.26
N THR A 227 21.39 10.80 -6.08
CA THR A 227 20.55 11.82 -6.70
C THR A 227 19.11 11.28 -6.80
N ALA A 228 18.14 12.09 -6.42
CA ALA A 228 16.72 11.77 -6.61
C ALA A 228 16.35 11.93 -8.08
N TYR A 229 15.71 10.91 -8.64
CA TYR A 229 15.16 10.92 -9.99
C TYR A 229 13.67 10.70 -9.95
N VAL A 230 12.93 11.51 -10.74
CA VAL A 230 11.50 11.30 -10.98
C VAL A 230 11.26 11.39 -12.47
N TYR A 231 10.67 10.35 -13.05
CA TYR A 231 10.16 10.37 -14.41
C TYR A 231 8.75 10.96 -14.38
N VAL A 232 8.51 11.96 -15.21
CA VAL A 232 7.22 12.66 -15.31
C VAL A 232 6.71 12.52 -16.74
N CYS A 233 5.47 12.08 -16.90
CA CYS A 233 4.80 12.00 -18.19
C CYS A 233 3.32 12.36 -18.09
N ASP A 234 2.68 12.55 -19.21
CA ASP A 234 1.23 12.75 -19.27
C ASP A 234 0.48 11.50 -18.83
N TYR A 235 -0.67 11.66 -18.20
CA TYR A 235 -1.50 10.56 -17.76
C TYR A 235 -2.93 10.75 -18.28
N PRO A 236 -3.57 9.73 -18.86
CA PRO A 236 -3.10 8.35 -19.00
C PRO A 236 -2.36 8.03 -20.30
N SER A 237 -2.04 9.02 -21.15
CA SER A 237 -1.43 8.81 -22.47
C SER A 237 0.02 8.33 -22.40
N LEU A 238 0.71 8.58 -21.29
CA LEU A 238 2.14 8.35 -21.07
C LEU A 238 3.07 9.09 -22.03
N ALA A 239 2.55 10.07 -22.76
CA ALA A 239 3.30 10.94 -23.66
C ALA A 239 4.16 11.96 -22.91
N ASN A 240 5.02 12.67 -23.64
CA ASN A 240 5.81 13.82 -23.16
C ASN A 240 6.67 13.51 -21.92
N GLY A 241 7.20 12.28 -21.87
CA GLY A 241 8.01 11.82 -20.74
C GLY A 241 9.34 12.56 -20.60
N LYS A 242 9.69 12.95 -19.39
CA LYS A 242 10.99 13.54 -19.04
C LYS A 242 11.47 13.08 -17.67
N ILE A 243 12.77 13.04 -17.48
CA ILE A 243 13.39 12.81 -16.17
C ILE A 243 13.75 14.15 -15.53
N ILE A 244 13.31 14.36 -14.30
CA ILE A 244 13.75 15.44 -13.42
C ILE A 244 14.63 14.86 -12.31
N LYS A 245 15.61 15.65 -11.84
CA LYS A 245 16.60 15.19 -10.85
C LYS A 245 16.95 16.27 -9.85
N ASP A 246 17.33 15.82 -8.64
CA ASP A 246 17.79 16.69 -7.57
C ASP A 246 18.81 15.95 -6.67
N PRO A 247 20.06 16.47 -6.53
CA PRO A 247 21.09 15.80 -5.74
C PRO A 247 21.04 16.14 -4.24
N ARG A 248 20.24 17.11 -3.79
CA ARG A 248 20.28 17.64 -2.42
C ARG A 248 19.98 16.62 -1.34
N GLY A 249 19.09 15.66 -1.62
CA GLY A 249 18.59 14.69 -0.64
C GLY A 249 19.13 13.27 -0.82
N GLY A 250 19.95 13.00 -1.83
CA GLY A 250 20.32 11.66 -2.23
C GLY A 250 19.27 11.04 -3.17
N PHE A 251 19.24 9.71 -3.30
CA PHE A 251 18.30 9.00 -4.17
C PHE A 251 16.86 8.97 -3.61
N THR A 252 15.86 8.75 -4.44
CA THR A 252 14.48 8.56 -3.98
C THR A 252 14.38 7.35 -3.05
N ALA A 253 13.87 7.57 -1.84
CA ALA A 253 13.72 6.53 -0.83
C ALA A 253 12.71 5.46 -1.28
N GLY A 254 12.75 4.32 -0.61
CA GLY A 254 11.92 3.16 -0.92
C GLY A 254 12.63 2.15 -1.81
N HIS A 255 11.90 1.09 -2.07
CA HIS A 255 12.36 -0.03 -2.86
C HIS A 255 11.17 -0.55 -3.71
N TRP A 256 11.21 -1.78 -4.17
CA TRP A 256 10.11 -2.38 -4.94
C TRP A 256 8.89 -2.80 -4.10
N GLU A 257 8.96 -2.74 -2.77
CA GLU A 257 7.82 -3.03 -1.88
C GLU A 257 6.69 -2.00 -2.05
N ILE A 258 5.51 -2.29 -1.46
CA ILE A 258 4.30 -1.43 -1.52
C ILE A 258 4.49 -0.07 -0.84
N ASN A 259 5.55 0.11 -0.10
CA ASN A 259 5.82 1.29 0.71
C ASN A 259 5.60 2.61 -0.03
N LYS A 260 4.88 3.50 0.64
CA LYS A 260 4.64 4.86 0.17
C LYS A 260 5.83 5.74 0.51
N THR A 261 6.43 6.35 -0.51
CA THR A 261 7.56 7.29 -0.35
C THR A 261 7.28 8.64 -0.97
N THR A 262 6.03 8.85 -1.38
CA THR A 262 5.50 10.12 -1.87
C THR A 262 4.09 10.35 -1.32
N PHE A 263 3.71 11.61 -1.18
CA PHE A 263 2.33 11.99 -0.88
C PHE A 263 2.01 13.37 -1.48
N LEU A 264 0.72 13.60 -1.68
CA LEU A 264 0.17 14.91 -2.05
C LEU A 264 -0.38 15.59 -0.79
N ASP A 265 0.03 16.83 -0.51
CA ASP A 265 -0.56 17.61 0.58
C ASP A 265 -1.93 18.20 0.22
N ASP A 266 -2.46 19.08 1.07
CA ASP A 266 -3.76 19.71 0.85
C ASP A 266 -3.74 20.73 -0.28
N ASN A 267 -2.57 21.21 -0.69
CA ASN A 267 -2.35 22.12 -1.82
C ASN A 267 -2.03 21.38 -3.13
N ASN A 268 -2.04 20.04 -3.13
CA ASN A 268 -1.54 19.19 -4.21
C ASN A 268 -0.05 19.37 -4.53
N ASP A 269 0.75 19.87 -3.59
CA ASP A 269 2.21 19.77 -3.68
C ASP A 269 2.61 18.31 -3.50
N LEU A 270 3.46 17.81 -4.39
CA LEU A 270 3.98 16.46 -4.31
C LEU A 270 5.29 16.45 -3.53
N TYR A 271 5.30 15.73 -2.43
CA TYR A 271 6.51 15.50 -1.64
C TYR A 271 7.13 14.14 -1.99
N VAL A 272 8.43 14.14 -2.20
CA VAL A 272 9.22 12.97 -2.56
C VAL A 272 10.26 12.73 -1.47
N MET A 273 10.15 11.58 -0.82
CA MET A 273 11.10 11.17 0.20
C MET A 273 12.41 10.74 -0.44
N THR A 274 13.51 11.16 0.16
CA THR A 274 14.87 10.85 -0.30
C THR A 274 15.71 10.24 0.80
N ARG A 275 16.79 9.56 0.42
CA ARG A 275 17.77 8.96 1.34
C ARG A 275 19.16 9.04 0.74
N ARG A 276 20.17 9.34 1.54
CA ARG A 276 21.57 9.31 1.11
C ARG A 276 22.15 7.90 1.16
N THR A 277 23.07 7.62 0.25
CA THR A 277 23.83 6.36 0.21
C THR A 277 24.58 6.15 1.52
N ASN A 278 24.54 4.91 2.02
CA ASN A 278 25.26 4.48 3.24
C ASN A 278 24.94 5.30 4.50
N SER A 279 23.79 5.96 4.52
CA SER A 279 23.36 6.75 5.68
C SER A 279 21.90 6.50 6.02
N SER A 280 21.54 6.85 7.27
CA SER A 280 20.15 6.92 7.71
C SER A 280 19.54 8.30 7.46
N ASN A 281 20.23 9.16 6.69
CA ASN A 281 19.79 10.52 6.45
C ASN A 281 18.69 10.53 5.38
N TYR A 282 17.52 10.92 5.81
CA TYR A 282 16.35 11.10 4.96
C TYR A 282 16.11 12.59 4.72
N GLY A 283 15.33 12.89 3.70
CA GLY A 283 14.87 14.24 3.42
C GLY A 283 13.62 14.21 2.57
N LEU A 284 12.99 15.38 2.43
CA LEU A 284 11.86 15.58 1.55
C LEU A 284 12.21 16.65 0.52
N LEU A 285 12.03 16.31 -0.75
CA LEU A 285 11.96 17.24 -1.86
C LEU A 285 10.50 17.52 -2.19
N ARG A 286 10.23 18.67 -2.84
CA ARG A 286 8.89 19.09 -3.24
C ARG A 286 8.82 19.37 -4.73
N ILE A 287 7.69 19.02 -5.33
CA ILE A 287 7.26 19.45 -6.66
C ILE A 287 5.95 20.22 -6.45
N LYS A 288 5.97 21.53 -6.64
CA LYS A 288 4.79 22.38 -6.43
C LYS A 288 3.62 21.98 -7.31
N ASN A 289 2.42 22.25 -6.84
CA ASN A 289 1.20 22.08 -7.63
C ASN A 289 1.33 22.82 -8.97
N GLY A 290 0.90 22.16 -10.05
CA GLY A 290 1.06 22.69 -11.42
C GLY A 290 2.45 22.52 -12.03
N GLU A 291 3.49 22.27 -11.23
CA GLU A 291 4.88 22.15 -11.70
C GLU A 291 5.25 20.70 -12.05
N THR A 292 6.23 20.56 -12.94
CA THR A 292 6.85 19.27 -13.30
C THR A 292 8.37 19.30 -13.15
N SER A 293 8.85 20.03 -12.13
CA SER A 293 10.25 20.13 -11.72
C SER A 293 10.32 20.22 -10.20
N PHE A 294 11.44 19.80 -9.62
CA PHE A 294 11.67 20.02 -8.18
C PHE A 294 11.74 21.51 -7.85
N ASP A 295 11.15 21.89 -6.73
CA ASP A 295 11.27 23.23 -6.17
C ASP A 295 12.70 23.50 -5.71
N PRO A 296 13.45 24.44 -6.37
CA PRO A 296 14.84 24.69 -6.04
C PRO A 296 15.04 25.26 -4.62
N ASN A 297 14.00 25.86 -4.06
CA ASN A 297 14.04 26.52 -2.73
C ASN A 297 13.53 25.61 -1.61
N TYR A 298 13.15 24.36 -1.93
CA TYR A 298 12.62 23.46 -0.94
C TYR A 298 13.48 22.20 -0.82
N PHE A 299 14.02 21.99 0.35
CA PHE A 299 14.55 20.72 0.85
C PHE A 299 14.37 20.68 2.36
N PHE A 300 13.71 19.63 2.87
CA PHE A 300 13.57 19.40 4.29
C PHE A 300 14.53 18.28 4.69
N ASP A 301 15.65 18.64 5.30
CA ASP A 301 16.67 17.69 5.78
C ASP A 301 16.20 17.08 7.11
N LEU A 302 16.12 15.76 7.16
CA LEU A 302 15.74 14.98 8.34
C LEU A 302 16.94 14.27 8.98
N LYS A 303 18.18 14.70 8.68
CA LYS A 303 19.42 14.06 9.15
C LYS A 303 19.53 13.96 10.67
N ASP A 304 18.97 14.92 11.41
CA ASP A 304 19.00 14.98 12.87
C ASP A 304 17.93 14.11 13.53
N TYR A 305 17.09 13.47 12.72
CA TYR A 305 16.01 12.59 13.15
C TYR A 305 16.32 11.15 12.78
N ASN A 306 16.12 10.23 13.73
CA ASN A 306 16.37 8.82 13.51
C ASN A 306 15.19 8.19 12.73
N VAL A 307 14.98 8.67 11.50
CA VAL A 307 13.97 8.13 10.60
C VAL A 307 14.45 6.77 10.17
N PHE A 308 13.94 5.76 10.79
CA PHE A 308 14.13 4.33 10.58
C PHE A 308 15.45 3.82 9.97
N LYS A 309 16.19 3.08 10.76
CA LYS A 309 17.29 2.22 10.29
C LYS A 309 16.83 1.04 9.44
N ASN A 310 15.56 0.65 9.50
CA ASN A 310 15.00 -0.51 8.82
C ASN A 310 13.95 -0.07 7.80
N SER A 311 14.35 -0.03 6.61
CA SER A 311 13.80 -0.08 5.25
C SER A 311 12.28 0.09 4.95
N SER A 312 11.37 0.08 5.85
CA SER A 312 9.95 0.33 5.58
C SER A 312 9.58 1.79 5.79
N SER A 313 10.24 2.67 5.02
CA SER A 313 9.97 4.11 5.05
C SER A 313 8.63 4.38 4.39
N LEU A 314 7.57 4.34 5.17
CA LEU A 314 6.25 4.73 4.76
C LEU A 314 6.04 6.19 5.14
N ILE A 315 5.80 7.05 4.14
CA ILE A 315 5.32 8.40 4.39
C ILE A 315 3.83 8.49 4.07
N GLN A 316 3.06 9.08 4.97
CA GLN A 316 1.61 9.16 4.85
C GLN A 316 1.11 10.58 5.16
N LYS A 317 0.17 11.08 4.35
CA LYS A 317 -0.58 12.28 4.65
C LYS A 317 -1.47 12.06 5.88
N LEU A 318 -1.44 12.99 6.85
CA LEU A 318 -2.30 12.95 8.02
C LEU A 318 -3.48 13.94 7.97
N GLY A 319 -3.49 14.88 7.04
CA GLY A 319 -4.37 16.04 7.06
C GLY A 319 -3.81 17.19 7.91
N ALA A 320 -4.51 18.33 7.95
CA ALA A 320 -4.08 19.55 8.63
C ALA A 320 -2.64 19.97 8.26
N GLY A 321 -2.24 19.78 6.99
CA GLY A 321 -0.91 20.09 6.49
C GLY A 321 0.21 19.20 7.03
N LYS A 322 -0.12 18.06 7.68
CA LYS A 322 0.85 17.19 8.32
C LYS A 322 1.06 15.89 7.55
N ALA A 323 2.22 15.27 7.76
CA ALA A 323 2.57 13.96 7.28
C ALA A 323 3.18 13.11 8.41
N TYR A 324 3.07 11.80 8.27
CA TYR A 324 3.64 10.83 9.20
C TYR A 324 4.74 10.02 8.51
N ILE A 325 5.86 9.92 9.18
CA ILE A 325 6.92 8.96 8.88
C ILE A 325 7.36 8.36 10.20
N SER A 326 6.99 7.13 10.45
CA SER A 326 7.20 6.53 11.77
C SER A 326 8.62 6.73 12.31
N PRO A 327 8.76 7.22 13.55
CA PRO A 327 7.70 7.59 14.50
C PRO A 327 7.33 9.09 14.50
N TYR A 328 7.75 9.86 13.48
CA TYR A 328 7.67 11.32 13.48
C TYR A 328 6.44 11.84 12.74
N VAL A 329 5.86 12.89 13.29
CA VAL A 329 4.87 13.73 12.61
C VAL A 329 5.57 14.99 12.12
N LEU A 330 5.39 15.27 10.84
CA LEU A 330 6.03 16.36 10.13
C LEU A 330 5.01 17.45 9.78
N ASP A 331 5.47 18.69 9.74
CA ASP A 331 4.87 19.78 8.99
C ASP A 331 5.79 20.06 7.79
N PRO A 332 5.54 19.45 6.65
CA PRO A 332 6.43 19.53 5.50
C PRO A 332 6.53 20.95 4.95
N ALA A 333 5.43 21.71 4.93
CA ALA A 333 5.41 23.07 4.39
C ALA A 333 6.39 23.99 5.17
N ASN A 334 6.43 23.85 6.49
CA ASN A 334 7.27 24.64 7.38
C ASN A 334 8.62 23.97 7.72
N LYS A 335 8.91 22.79 7.15
CA LYS A 335 10.13 22.00 7.39
C LYS A 335 10.35 21.72 8.88
N LYS A 336 9.33 21.27 9.58
CA LYS A 336 9.37 21.00 11.03
C LYS A 336 8.95 19.58 11.34
N VAL A 337 9.62 18.94 12.31
CA VAL A 337 9.09 17.79 13.03
C VAL A 337 8.26 18.35 14.18
N VAL A 338 6.97 18.04 14.18
CA VAL A 338 6.01 18.60 15.16
C VAL A 338 5.72 17.66 16.30
N ALA A 339 5.96 16.35 16.11
CA ALA A 339 5.87 15.37 17.17
C ALA A 339 6.79 14.17 16.90
N ASP A 340 7.24 13.56 17.99
CA ASP A 340 7.79 12.20 18.04
C ASP A 340 6.79 11.37 18.84
N LEU A 341 6.11 10.43 18.18
CA LEU A 341 5.08 9.62 18.83
C LEU A 341 5.64 8.77 19.96
N ARG A 342 6.93 8.39 19.93
CA ARG A 342 7.57 7.67 21.04
C ARG A 342 7.53 8.48 22.33
N ILE A 343 7.76 9.78 22.25
CA ILE A 343 7.70 10.66 23.43
C ILE A 343 6.27 10.73 23.96
N LEU A 344 5.28 10.84 23.04
CA LEU A 344 3.87 10.94 23.45
C LEU A 344 3.31 9.64 24.02
N ILE A 345 3.85 8.49 23.62
CA ILE A 345 3.40 7.17 24.11
C ILE A 345 4.23 6.63 25.28
N GLY A 346 5.30 7.31 25.69
CA GLY A 346 6.19 6.86 26.76
C GLY A 346 7.22 5.83 26.34
N GLY A 347 7.77 5.97 25.12
CA GLY A 347 8.82 5.11 24.55
C GLY A 347 8.29 4.12 23.51
N GLY A 348 9.21 3.34 22.96
CA GLY A 348 8.87 2.23 22.05
C GLY A 348 9.19 2.43 20.57
N GLU A 349 8.79 1.45 19.78
CA GLU A 349 9.00 1.41 18.32
C GLU A 349 7.76 0.90 17.60
N SER A 350 7.53 1.37 16.37
CA SER A 350 6.58 0.77 15.44
C SER A 350 7.33 0.05 14.33
N ARG A 351 6.83 -1.10 13.92
CA ARG A 351 7.32 -1.89 12.79
C ARG A 351 6.21 -2.19 11.77
N THR A 352 5.09 -1.51 11.89
CA THR A 352 3.99 -1.68 10.96
C THR A 352 4.39 -1.23 9.56
N THR A 353 4.08 -2.06 8.57
CA THR A 353 4.24 -1.74 7.15
C THR A 353 2.98 -1.13 6.56
N MET A 354 1.85 -1.27 7.25
CA MET A 354 0.59 -0.60 6.95
C MET A 354 -0.11 -0.12 8.22
N ASN A 355 -0.43 1.13 8.22
CA ASN A 355 -1.32 1.80 9.17
C ASN A 355 -2.42 2.53 8.37
N PHE A 356 -3.39 3.11 9.02
CA PHE A 356 -4.49 3.77 8.32
C PHE A 356 -4.98 5.03 9.02
N MET A 357 -5.69 5.85 8.25
CA MET A 357 -6.38 7.05 8.72
C MET A 357 -7.89 6.79 8.77
N GLU A 358 -8.52 7.18 9.85
CA GLU A 358 -9.97 7.21 9.97
C GLU A 358 -10.40 8.44 10.76
N ASN A 359 -11.39 9.17 10.23
CA ASN A 359 -11.94 10.38 10.86
C ASN A 359 -10.84 11.40 11.25
N GLY A 360 -9.84 11.58 10.37
CA GLY A 360 -8.72 12.50 10.60
C GLY A 360 -7.68 12.04 11.62
N LYS A 361 -7.75 10.80 12.10
CA LYS A 361 -6.84 10.22 13.09
C LYS A 361 -6.04 9.09 12.50
N LEU A 362 -4.77 8.98 12.90
CA LEU A 362 -3.89 7.87 12.55
C LEU A 362 -4.04 6.74 13.57
N TYR A 363 -4.14 5.52 13.06
CA TYR A 363 -4.08 4.29 13.86
C TYR A 363 -2.81 3.53 13.50
N ASP A 364 -1.95 3.30 14.48
CA ASP A 364 -0.70 2.56 14.34
C ASP A 364 -0.45 1.68 15.56
N VAL A 365 0.51 0.77 15.48
CA VAL A 365 0.86 -0.14 16.56
C VAL A 365 2.31 0.08 16.98
N PHE A 366 2.52 0.24 18.28
CA PHE A 366 3.84 0.42 18.87
C PHE A 366 4.12 -0.65 19.93
N LYS A 367 5.36 -1.10 19.94
CA LYS A 367 5.90 -1.87 21.06
C LYS A 367 6.50 -0.88 22.06
N THR A 368 5.92 -0.82 23.25
CA THR A 368 6.41 0.07 24.32
C THR A 368 7.74 -0.40 24.91
N ASP A 369 8.40 0.44 25.71
CA ASP A 369 9.64 0.08 26.41
C ASP A 369 9.46 -1.09 27.39
N GLU A 370 8.22 -1.34 27.86
CA GLU A 370 7.85 -2.54 28.62
C GLU A 370 7.73 -3.80 27.77
N SER A 371 8.10 -3.74 26.49
CA SER A 371 7.99 -4.83 25.52
C SER A 371 6.56 -5.30 25.25
N LYS A 372 5.57 -4.45 25.46
CA LYS A 372 4.16 -4.70 25.16
C LYS A 372 3.71 -3.99 23.91
N TRP A 373 2.94 -4.66 23.08
CA TRP A 373 2.34 -4.08 21.90
C TRP A 373 0.98 -3.46 22.21
N TYR A 374 0.75 -2.23 21.72
CA TYR A 374 -0.55 -1.56 21.81
C TYR A 374 -0.90 -0.90 20.50
N VAL A 375 -2.20 -0.83 20.22
CA VAL A 375 -2.73 0.09 19.22
C VAL A 375 -2.75 1.50 19.81
N PHE A 376 -2.39 2.48 19.02
CA PHE A 376 -2.45 3.90 19.35
C PHE A 376 -3.27 4.66 18.31
N GLU A 377 -4.10 5.58 18.79
CA GLU A 377 -4.77 6.61 18.00
C GLU A 377 -4.02 7.92 18.20
N TYR A 378 -3.56 8.52 17.11
CA TYR A 378 -2.97 9.86 17.13
C TYR A 378 -3.90 10.85 16.43
N ASN A 379 -4.21 11.97 17.10
CA ASN A 379 -4.96 13.08 16.52
C ASN A 379 -4.00 14.19 16.09
N PRO A 380 -3.83 14.45 14.76
CA PRO A 380 -2.93 15.46 14.26
C PRO A 380 -3.38 16.90 14.53
N GLU A 381 -4.67 17.16 14.78
CA GLU A 381 -5.17 18.50 15.09
C GLU A 381 -4.79 18.94 16.50
N THR A 382 -4.94 18.04 17.46
CA THR A 382 -4.68 18.32 18.88
C THR A 382 -3.30 17.88 19.36
N ASN A 383 -2.55 17.19 18.51
CA ASN A 383 -1.25 16.57 18.83
C ASN A 383 -1.33 15.66 20.07
N THR A 384 -2.37 14.84 20.15
CA THR A 384 -2.60 13.94 21.27
C THR A 384 -2.63 12.49 20.85
N VAL A 385 -2.20 11.60 21.77
CA VAL A 385 -2.20 10.16 21.58
C VAL A 385 -3.17 9.53 22.59
N LYS A 386 -3.90 8.52 22.15
CA LYS A 386 -4.67 7.63 23.02
C LYS A 386 -4.21 6.19 22.83
N ARG A 387 -4.04 5.48 23.93
CA ARG A 387 -3.75 4.05 23.92
C ARG A 387 -5.06 3.27 23.83
N GLY A 388 -5.07 2.26 22.96
CA GLY A 388 -6.18 1.33 22.75
C GLY A 388 -5.82 -0.10 23.17
N ALA A 389 -6.30 -1.06 22.36
CA ALA A 389 -6.14 -2.49 22.61
C ALA A 389 -4.67 -2.90 22.80
N GLN A 390 -4.43 -3.74 23.79
CA GLN A 390 -3.17 -4.44 23.96
C GLN A 390 -3.14 -5.66 23.02
N ILE A 391 -1.98 -5.97 22.49
CA ILE A 391 -1.74 -7.19 21.70
C ILE A 391 -0.98 -8.19 22.58
N ASP A 392 -1.30 -9.48 22.41
CA ASP A 392 -0.73 -10.58 23.21
C ASP A 392 0.79 -10.49 23.30
N PRO A 393 1.38 -10.63 24.50
CA PRO A 393 2.84 -10.61 24.69
C PRO A 393 3.61 -11.68 23.87
N GLY A 394 2.94 -12.76 23.46
CA GLY A 394 3.52 -13.78 22.58
C GLY A 394 3.65 -13.37 21.11
N VAL A 395 3.21 -12.16 20.75
CA VAL A 395 3.38 -11.60 19.40
C VAL A 395 4.78 -11.02 19.27
N ASN A 396 5.51 -11.50 18.26
CA ASN A 396 6.87 -11.04 17.96
C ASN A 396 6.88 -9.75 17.16
N THR A 397 5.98 -9.65 16.17
CA THR A 397 5.90 -8.50 15.28
C THR A 397 4.45 -8.25 14.84
N VAL A 398 4.11 -6.97 14.68
CA VAL A 398 2.87 -6.54 14.06
C VAL A 398 3.24 -5.85 12.74
N TYR A 399 2.60 -6.29 11.66
CA TYR A 399 2.85 -5.77 10.32
C TYR A 399 1.82 -4.78 9.86
N HIS A 400 0.54 -5.08 10.10
CA HIS A 400 -0.55 -4.24 9.61
C HIS A 400 -1.56 -3.97 10.72
N VAL A 401 -2.11 -2.78 10.69
CA VAL A 401 -3.39 -2.44 11.32
C VAL A 401 -4.30 -1.91 10.23
N ASN A 402 -5.51 -2.47 10.12
CA ASN A 402 -6.40 -2.22 8.99
C ASN A 402 -7.83 -2.01 9.45
N LYS A 403 -8.56 -1.21 8.67
CA LYS A 403 -10.01 -1.19 8.67
C LYS A 403 -10.54 -2.28 7.74
N LEU A 404 -11.50 -3.07 8.22
CA LEU A 404 -12.15 -4.13 7.44
C LEU A 404 -13.41 -3.63 6.71
N ARG A 405 -14.00 -2.52 7.19
CA ARG A 405 -15.26 -1.94 6.67
C ARG A 405 -15.35 -0.46 6.91
#